data_4c7536d99c8c7d78e6f72e54e777bedf
#
_entry.id   4c7536d99c8c7d78e6f72e54e777bedf
#
_cell.length_a   1.000
_cell.length_b   1.000
_cell.length_c   1.000
_cell.angle_alpha   90.00
_cell.angle_beta   90.00
_cell.angle_gamma   90.00
#
_symmetry.space_group_name_H-M   'P 1'
#
loop_
_entity.id
_entity.type
_entity.pdbx_description
1 polymer ?
#
loop_
_entity_poly.entity_id
_entity_poly.type
_entity_poly.pdbx_seq_one_letter_code
_entity_poly.pdbx_strand_id
1 'polypeptide(L)'
;NLPVELHASTQAATRTPEQALFLERCGFARVILERALSFDEIRAIRAACGGDLECFVHGAICVGYSGRCFLSRSMSERSGNRGACSQPCRLTYDLVDESGRTVVKGRHLLSVRDLNLSDRIGELIDAGITSFKIEGRLKDVGYIKNVVSHYRQRIDRELASRPGFCRSSVGESRPDFQPDPSKSFTRGESEYFFDGRRAGVASFDTPKAVGEFVGRVARVDGRSFTL
;
A
#
# COMPACT_ATOMS: atom_id res chain seq x y z
N ASN A 1 27.10 4.12 21.19
CA ASN A 1 26.58 3.73 19.86
C ASN A 1 26.04 2.32 19.97
N LEU A 2 24.74 2.14 19.67
CA LEU A 2 24.15 0.82 19.53
C LEU A 2 24.52 0.25 18.16
N PRO A 3 24.95 -1.04 18.05
CA PRO A 3 25.31 -1.66 16.78
C PRO A 3 24.04 -2.10 16.02
N VAL A 4 23.13 -1.14 15.70
CA VAL A 4 21.90 -1.39 14.97
C VAL A 4 21.85 -0.51 13.74
N GLU A 5 21.39 -1.05 12.64
CA GLU A 5 21.12 -0.28 11.43
C GLU A 5 19.87 0.60 11.62
N LEU A 6 19.98 1.86 11.21
CA LEU A 6 18.86 2.79 11.25
C LEU A 6 18.14 2.82 9.91
N HIS A 7 16.82 2.67 9.96
CA HIS A 7 15.96 2.78 8.79
C HIS A 7 15.09 4.03 8.89
N ALA A 8 15.11 4.87 7.87
CA ALA A 8 14.26 6.05 7.80
C ALA A 8 12.83 5.62 7.46
N SER A 9 11.90 5.89 8.38
CA SER A 9 10.49 5.53 8.22
C SER A 9 9.83 6.27 7.06
N THR A 10 8.79 5.70 6.46
CA THR A 10 7.89 6.40 5.53
C THR A 10 7.29 7.68 6.14
N GLN A 11 7.24 7.80 7.46
CA GLN A 11 6.80 9.04 8.15
C GLN A 11 7.75 10.23 7.93
N ALA A 12 8.98 10.01 7.43
CA ALA A 12 9.85 11.07 6.96
C ALA A 12 9.36 11.69 5.64
N ALA A 13 8.38 11.06 4.97
CA ALA A 13 7.80 11.51 3.71
C ALA A 13 8.83 11.73 2.59
N THR A 14 9.78 10.79 2.44
CA THR A 14 10.85 10.86 1.46
C THR A 14 10.28 10.70 0.05
N ARG A 15 10.37 11.76 -0.75
CA ARG A 15 9.77 11.88 -2.07
C ARG A 15 10.70 12.37 -3.16
N THR A 16 11.85 12.93 -2.79
CA THR A 16 12.79 13.50 -3.74
C THR A 16 14.18 12.91 -3.56
N PRO A 17 15.01 12.95 -4.61
CA PRO A 17 16.42 12.54 -4.55
C PRO A 17 17.20 13.20 -3.41
N GLU A 18 16.99 14.50 -3.21
CA GLU A 18 17.70 15.27 -2.19
C GLU A 18 17.34 14.84 -0.78
N GLN A 19 16.06 14.51 -0.52
CA GLN A 19 15.61 13.99 0.76
C GLN A 19 16.21 12.61 1.07
N ALA A 20 16.23 11.71 0.08
CA ALA A 20 16.83 10.39 0.24
C ALA A 20 18.33 10.49 0.50
N LEU A 21 19.05 11.30 -0.28
CA LEU A 21 20.49 11.54 -0.11
C LEU A 21 20.80 12.19 1.25
N PHE A 22 19.95 13.11 1.72
CA PHE A 22 20.12 13.70 3.05
C PHE A 22 20.04 12.63 4.15
N LEU A 23 19.04 11.75 4.10
CA LEU A 23 18.88 10.68 5.09
C LEU A 23 20.04 9.67 5.03
N GLU A 24 20.51 9.31 3.84
CA GLU A 24 21.69 8.46 3.68
C GLU A 24 22.95 9.11 4.33
N ARG A 25 23.16 10.40 4.11
CA ARG A 25 24.26 11.16 4.74
C ARG A 25 24.12 11.29 6.25
N CYS A 26 22.91 11.22 6.78
CA CYS A 26 22.65 11.13 8.22
C CYS A 26 22.93 9.74 8.81
N GLY A 27 23.33 8.76 7.99
CA GLY A 27 23.70 7.41 8.44
C GLY A 27 22.55 6.40 8.46
N PHE A 28 21.42 6.69 7.80
CA PHE A 28 20.36 5.70 7.61
C PHE A 28 20.79 4.68 6.55
N ALA A 29 20.80 3.40 6.91
CA ALA A 29 21.18 2.31 6.01
C ALA A 29 20.08 2.02 4.98
N ARG A 30 18.81 2.28 5.34
CA ARG A 30 17.65 2.08 4.47
C ARG A 30 16.67 3.26 4.55
N VAL A 31 16.11 3.62 3.40
CA VAL A 31 15.06 4.64 3.30
C VAL A 31 13.76 4.01 2.80
N ILE A 32 12.69 4.12 3.60
CA ILE A 32 11.35 3.66 3.23
C ILE A 32 10.65 4.83 2.53
N LEU A 33 10.42 4.68 1.24
CA LEU A 33 9.86 5.71 0.38
C LEU A 33 8.39 6.01 0.69
N GLU A 34 7.95 7.19 0.31
CA GLU A 34 6.55 7.58 0.36
C GLU A 34 5.72 6.74 -0.64
N ARG A 35 4.42 6.53 -0.32
CA ARG A 35 3.56 5.57 -1.03
C ARG A 35 3.05 6.04 -2.39
N ALA A 36 3.04 7.35 -2.63
CA ALA A 36 2.43 7.96 -3.80
C ALA A 36 3.43 8.31 -4.90
N LEU A 37 4.62 7.70 -4.87
CA LEU A 37 5.64 7.91 -5.89
C LEU A 37 5.31 7.14 -7.16
N SER A 38 5.58 7.78 -8.30
CA SER A 38 5.63 7.11 -9.59
C SER A 38 6.93 6.32 -9.77
N PHE A 39 6.93 5.41 -10.74
CA PHE A 39 8.11 4.63 -11.08
C PHE A 39 9.31 5.51 -11.47
N ASP A 40 9.06 6.59 -12.23
CA ASP A 40 10.11 7.52 -12.61
C ASP A 40 10.69 8.28 -11.42
N GLU A 41 9.85 8.68 -10.45
CA GLU A 41 10.32 9.30 -9.20
C GLU A 41 11.17 8.32 -8.38
N ILE A 42 10.79 7.04 -8.30
CA ILE A 42 11.57 5.98 -7.63
C ILE A 42 12.95 5.83 -8.31
N ARG A 43 12.99 5.77 -9.64
CA ARG A 43 14.25 5.69 -10.40
C ARG A 43 15.14 6.91 -10.18
N ALA A 44 14.56 8.10 -10.15
CA ALA A 44 15.32 9.33 -9.88
C ALA A 44 15.92 9.32 -8.48
N ILE A 45 15.19 8.86 -7.47
CA ILE A 45 15.69 8.68 -6.11
C ILE A 45 16.84 7.66 -6.09
N ARG A 46 16.66 6.50 -6.75
CA ARG A 46 17.69 5.46 -6.82
C ARG A 46 18.98 5.98 -7.46
N ALA A 47 18.89 6.79 -8.48
CA ALA A 47 20.05 7.35 -9.16
C ALA A 47 20.87 8.31 -8.28
N ALA A 48 20.26 8.89 -7.26
CA ALA A 48 20.88 9.87 -6.37
C ALA A 48 21.51 9.29 -5.11
N CYS A 49 21.07 8.12 -4.64
CA CYS A 49 21.54 7.54 -3.37
C CYS A 49 21.96 6.08 -3.56
N GLY A 50 22.97 5.63 -2.77
CA GLY A 50 23.56 4.29 -2.81
C GLY A 50 22.96 3.32 -1.80
N GLY A 51 22.32 3.82 -0.72
CA GLY A 51 21.76 3.01 0.37
C GLY A 51 20.54 2.19 -0.05
N ASP A 52 20.07 1.32 0.81
CA ASP A 52 18.89 0.49 0.56
C ASP A 52 17.61 1.31 0.43
N LEU A 53 16.79 0.97 -0.57
CA LEU A 53 15.45 1.54 -0.74
C LEU A 53 14.36 0.49 -0.50
N GLU A 54 13.32 0.91 0.24
CA GLU A 54 12.14 0.10 0.51
C GLU A 54 10.89 0.79 -0.02
N CYS A 55 10.06 0.06 -0.76
CA CYS A 55 8.77 0.54 -1.27
C CYS A 55 7.60 -0.26 -0.70
N PHE A 56 6.48 0.43 -0.46
CA PHE A 56 5.21 -0.26 -0.26
C PHE A 56 4.76 -0.88 -1.58
N VAL A 57 4.34 -2.14 -1.51
CA VAL A 57 3.88 -2.89 -2.69
C VAL A 57 2.45 -3.40 -2.55
N HIS A 58 1.91 -3.46 -1.31
CA HIS A 58 0.57 -4.00 -1.09
C HIS A 58 -0.13 -3.38 0.12
N GLY A 59 -1.47 -3.31 0.01
CA GLY A 59 -2.38 -3.02 1.11
C GLY A 59 -2.86 -1.58 1.16
N ALA A 60 -3.35 -1.16 2.31
CA ALA A 60 -4.04 0.12 2.46
C ALA A 60 -3.15 1.33 2.14
N ILE A 61 -3.61 2.14 1.19
CA ILE A 61 -3.00 3.43 0.84
C ILE A 61 -3.59 4.55 1.70
N CYS A 62 -2.73 5.48 2.11
CA CYS A 62 -3.11 6.73 2.74
C CYS A 62 -3.37 7.79 1.66
N VAL A 63 -4.52 8.48 1.72
CA VAL A 63 -4.83 9.59 0.81
C VAL A 63 -4.00 10.84 1.12
N GLY A 64 -3.50 10.98 2.34
CA GLY A 64 -2.64 12.08 2.77
C GLY A 64 -1.15 11.71 2.70
N TYR A 65 -0.30 12.72 2.70
CA TYR A 65 1.14 12.52 2.80
C TYR A 65 1.52 11.92 4.16
N SER A 66 2.42 10.94 4.12
CA SER A 66 2.94 10.29 5.33
C SER A 66 3.60 11.31 6.26
N GLY A 67 3.30 11.23 7.56
CA GLY A 67 3.83 12.17 8.56
C GLY A 67 3.27 13.60 8.51
N ARG A 68 2.37 13.92 7.58
CA ARG A 68 1.82 15.28 7.36
C ARG A 68 0.30 15.34 7.31
N CYS A 69 -0.39 14.29 7.73
CA CYS A 69 -1.84 14.26 7.76
C CYS A 69 -2.38 14.68 9.12
N PHE A 70 -3.15 15.77 9.16
CA PHE A 70 -3.76 16.31 10.38
C PHE A 70 -5.26 16.01 10.49
N LEU A 71 -5.87 15.36 9.49
CA LEU A 71 -7.30 15.11 9.43
C LEU A 71 -7.82 14.34 10.67
N SER A 72 -7.08 13.30 11.11
CA SER A 72 -7.46 12.57 12.32
C SER A 72 -7.38 13.45 13.57
N ARG A 73 -6.39 14.32 13.68
CA ARG A 73 -6.25 15.24 14.83
C ARG A 73 -7.31 16.32 14.85
N SER A 74 -7.73 16.82 13.68
CA SER A 74 -8.79 17.84 13.60
C SER A 74 -10.18 17.31 13.96
N MET A 75 -10.42 16.02 13.81
CA MET A 75 -11.73 15.38 14.04
C MET A 75 -11.81 14.57 15.34
N SER A 76 -10.66 14.30 15.97
CA SER A 76 -10.58 13.52 17.20
C SER A 76 -9.28 13.83 17.95
N GLU A 77 -9.14 13.31 19.17
CA GLU A 77 -7.90 13.43 19.95
C GLU A 77 -6.74 12.55 19.42
N ARG A 78 -6.97 11.80 18.35
CA ARG A 78 -6.01 10.85 17.79
C ARG A 78 -5.21 11.50 16.66
N SER A 79 -3.92 11.12 16.53
CA SER A 79 -3.03 11.64 15.48
C SER A 79 -2.47 10.50 14.62
N GLY A 80 -2.69 10.58 13.30
CA GLY A 80 -2.10 9.67 12.33
C GLY A 80 -0.57 9.77 12.29
N ASN A 81 -0.02 10.95 12.49
CA ASN A 81 1.43 11.20 12.53
C ASN A 81 2.11 10.58 13.77
N ARG A 82 1.33 10.16 14.77
CA ARG A 82 1.79 9.47 15.99
C ARG A 82 1.33 8.02 16.06
N GLY A 83 0.94 7.42 14.92
CA GLY A 83 0.52 6.03 14.83
C GLY A 83 -0.91 5.74 15.32
N ALA A 84 -1.70 6.75 15.72
CA ALA A 84 -3.04 6.60 16.28
C ALA A 84 -4.15 7.15 15.37
N CYS A 85 -4.04 6.93 14.06
CA CYS A 85 -5.03 7.40 13.08
C CYS A 85 -6.42 6.81 13.35
N SER A 86 -7.46 7.66 13.41
CA SER A 86 -8.87 7.24 13.49
C SER A 86 -9.51 6.97 12.13
N GLN A 87 -8.74 7.14 11.04
CA GLN A 87 -9.15 6.90 9.65
C GLN A 87 -10.38 7.73 9.19
N PRO A 88 -10.48 9.03 9.47
CA PRO A 88 -11.64 9.82 9.06
C PRO A 88 -11.78 9.88 7.53
N CYS A 89 -10.70 9.75 6.76
CA CYS A 89 -10.77 9.64 5.29
C CYS A 89 -11.59 8.44 4.79
N ARG A 90 -12.01 7.51 5.68
CA ARG A 90 -12.87 6.36 5.35
C ARG A 90 -14.35 6.60 5.72
N LEU A 91 -14.67 7.75 6.31
CA LEU A 91 -16.06 8.14 6.56
C LEU A 91 -16.74 8.65 5.29
N THR A 92 -18.05 8.79 5.35
CA THR A 92 -18.83 9.43 4.28
C THR A 92 -18.78 10.94 4.40
N TYR A 93 -18.76 11.61 3.26
CA TYR A 93 -18.74 13.07 3.14
C TYR A 93 -19.73 13.51 2.06
N ASP A 94 -20.25 14.73 2.22
CA ASP A 94 -20.95 15.44 1.17
C ASP A 94 -19.97 16.37 0.45
N LEU A 95 -20.06 16.43 -0.88
CA LEU A 95 -19.38 17.45 -1.67
C LEU A 95 -20.38 18.57 -1.96
N VAL A 96 -20.03 19.77 -1.58
CA VAL A 96 -20.84 20.98 -1.82
C VAL A 96 -20.07 21.95 -2.72
N ASP A 97 -20.78 22.67 -3.58
CA ASP A 97 -20.20 23.73 -4.39
C ASP A 97 -20.11 25.06 -3.61
N GLU A 98 -19.56 26.08 -4.23
CA GLU A 98 -19.36 27.42 -3.62
C GLU A 98 -20.69 28.07 -3.17
N SER A 99 -21.83 27.70 -3.75
CA SER A 99 -23.16 28.18 -3.36
C SER A 99 -23.78 27.41 -2.19
N GLY A 100 -23.07 26.36 -1.70
CA GLY A 100 -23.57 25.46 -0.65
C GLY A 100 -24.49 24.37 -1.16
N ARG A 101 -24.67 24.22 -2.49
CA ARG A 101 -25.48 23.15 -3.07
C ARG A 101 -24.73 21.82 -3.03
N THR A 102 -25.38 20.77 -2.56
CA THR A 102 -24.82 19.42 -2.54
C THR A 102 -24.68 18.86 -3.96
N VAL A 103 -23.44 18.58 -4.37
CA VAL A 103 -23.08 17.96 -5.66
C VAL A 103 -23.07 16.44 -5.54
N VAL A 104 -22.49 15.92 -4.43
CA VAL A 104 -22.45 14.48 -4.10
C VAL A 104 -22.80 14.32 -2.63
N LYS A 105 -23.67 13.37 -2.30
CA LYS A 105 -24.15 13.14 -0.93
C LYS A 105 -23.72 11.78 -0.41
N GLY A 106 -23.18 11.76 0.82
CA GLY A 106 -23.01 10.55 1.63
C GLY A 106 -22.07 9.50 1.02
N ARG A 107 -20.98 9.91 0.35
CA ARG A 107 -20.04 8.98 -0.30
C ARG A 107 -18.67 9.00 0.42
N HIS A 108 -17.91 7.92 0.27
CA HIS A 108 -16.55 7.81 0.82
C HIS A 108 -15.53 8.55 -0.07
N LEU A 109 -15.70 9.88 -0.18
CA LEU A 109 -15.01 10.73 -1.16
C LEU A 109 -13.49 10.74 -1.02
N LEU A 110 -12.96 10.49 0.19
CA LEU A 110 -11.52 10.44 0.47
C LEU A 110 -10.98 9.01 0.57
N SER A 111 -11.84 7.99 0.39
CA SER A 111 -11.41 6.60 0.44
C SER A 111 -10.76 6.19 -0.87
N VAL A 112 -9.58 5.57 -0.78
CA VAL A 112 -8.84 5.06 -1.94
C VAL A 112 -8.77 3.54 -1.90
N ARG A 113 -8.64 2.94 -3.09
CA ARG A 113 -8.42 1.51 -3.29
C ARG A 113 -7.08 1.10 -2.67
N ASP A 114 -6.96 -0.18 -2.36
CA ASP A 114 -5.72 -0.72 -1.81
C ASP A 114 -4.67 -0.89 -2.92
N LEU A 115 -3.41 -0.73 -2.56
CA LEU A 115 -2.29 -0.89 -3.46
C LEU A 115 -2.07 -2.37 -3.77
N ASN A 116 -1.83 -2.69 -5.04
CA ASN A 116 -1.29 -3.97 -5.46
C ASN A 116 -0.29 -3.76 -6.61
N LEU A 117 1.01 -3.95 -6.31
CA LEU A 117 2.12 -3.88 -7.26
C LEU A 117 2.74 -5.26 -7.49
N SER A 118 2.01 -6.35 -7.27
CA SER A 118 2.56 -7.70 -7.42
C SER A 118 3.03 -8.01 -8.84
N ASP A 119 2.40 -7.41 -9.85
CA ASP A 119 2.81 -7.57 -11.26
C ASP A 119 3.96 -6.62 -11.66
N ARG A 120 4.33 -5.67 -10.78
CA ARG A 120 5.40 -4.69 -10.99
C ARG A 120 6.69 -5.00 -10.22
N ILE A 121 6.77 -6.17 -9.57
CA ILE A 121 7.95 -6.56 -8.76
C ILE A 121 9.22 -6.57 -9.60
N GLY A 122 9.17 -7.08 -10.82
CA GLY A 122 10.32 -7.07 -11.72
C GLY A 122 10.86 -5.68 -12.00
N GLU A 123 9.96 -4.74 -12.34
CA GLU A 123 10.32 -3.34 -12.59
C GLU A 123 10.92 -2.67 -11.35
N LEU A 124 10.38 -2.94 -10.15
CA LEU A 124 10.91 -2.42 -8.90
C LEU A 124 12.32 -2.96 -8.60
N ILE A 125 12.58 -4.25 -8.85
CA ILE A 125 13.92 -4.84 -8.73
C ILE A 125 14.89 -4.14 -9.70
N ASP A 126 14.48 -3.96 -10.96
CA ASP A 126 15.29 -3.32 -11.99
C ASP A 126 15.54 -1.83 -11.68
N ALA A 127 14.61 -1.18 -10.96
CA ALA A 127 14.81 0.16 -10.40
C ALA A 127 15.70 0.18 -9.14
N GLY A 128 16.21 -0.96 -8.66
CA GLY A 128 17.10 -1.05 -7.50
C GLY A 128 16.38 -1.03 -6.15
N ILE A 129 15.12 -1.40 -6.10
CA ILE A 129 14.41 -1.64 -4.84
C ILE A 129 14.80 -3.01 -4.29
N THR A 130 15.29 -3.02 -3.05
CA THR A 130 15.79 -4.24 -2.37
C THR A 130 14.83 -4.75 -1.30
N SER A 131 13.83 -3.96 -0.90
CA SER A 131 12.88 -4.30 0.15
C SER A 131 11.45 -3.95 -0.23
N PHE A 132 10.53 -4.90 -0.05
CA PHE A 132 9.11 -4.79 -0.43
C PHE A 132 8.23 -4.83 0.81
N LYS A 133 7.51 -3.73 1.06
CA LYS A 133 6.70 -3.57 2.27
C LYS A 133 5.24 -3.84 2.00
N ILE A 134 4.67 -4.76 2.77
CA ILE A 134 3.25 -5.08 2.77
C ILE A 134 2.59 -4.38 3.96
N GLU A 135 1.55 -3.58 3.71
CA GLU A 135 0.73 -3.02 4.77
C GLU A 135 -0.32 -4.04 5.20
N GLY A 136 -0.20 -4.47 6.46
CA GLY A 136 -1.06 -5.51 7.01
C GLY A 136 -1.48 -5.24 8.46
N ARG A 137 -1.32 -4.01 8.95
CA ARG A 137 -1.73 -3.66 10.31
C ARG A 137 -3.22 -3.93 10.51
N LEU A 138 -3.56 -4.60 11.61
CA LEU A 138 -4.92 -5.02 11.97
C LEU A 138 -5.57 -5.99 10.95
N LYS A 139 -4.76 -6.73 10.21
CA LYS A 139 -5.20 -7.80 9.35
C LYS A 139 -5.10 -9.15 10.08
N ASP A 140 -5.96 -10.08 9.69
CA ASP A 140 -5.95 -11.43 10.23
C ASP A 140 -4.82 -12.30 9.65
N VAL A 141 -4.62 -13.47 10.25
CA VAL A 141 -3.58 -14.42 9.83
C VAL A 141 -3.81 -14.92 8.41
N GLY A 142 -5.07 -15.07 7.98
CA GLY A 142 -5.42 -15.49 6.63
C GLY A 142 -4.95 -14.50 5.59
N TYR A 143 -5.19 -13.20 5.81
CA TYR A 143 -4.65 -12.14 4.96
C TYR A 143 -3.13 -12.19 4.87
N ILE A 144 -2.45 -12.30 6.02
CA ILE A 144 -0.98 -12.29 6.05
C ILE A 144 -0.43 -13.49 5.29
N LYS A 145 -0.91 -14.69 5.55
CA LYS A 145 -0.48 -15.91 4.85
C LYS A 145 -0.69 -15.78 3.34
N ASN A 146 -1.88 -15.35 2.92
CA ASN A 146 -2.25 -15.24 1.52
C ASN A 146 -1.38 -14.22 0.77
N VAL A 147 -1.32 -12.99 1.27
CA VAL A 147 -0.58 -11.90 0.62
C VAL A 147 0.92 -12.15 0.63
N VAL A 148 1.50 -12.57 1.76
CA VAL A 148 2.95 -12.85 1.84
C VAL A 148 3.35 -14.01 0.94
N SER A 149 2.55 -15.09 0.89
CA SER A 149 2.81 -16.22 -0.02
C SER A 149 2.74 -15.80 -1.49
N HIS A 150 1.77 -14.94 -1.86
CA HIS A 150 1.66 -14.41 -3.21
C HIS A 150 2.91 -13.63 -3.60
N TYR A 151 3.33 -12.66 -2.78
CA TYR A 151 4.53 -11.87 -3.05
C TYR A 151 5.80 -12.73 -3.04
N ARG A 152 5.90 -13.74 -2.15
CA ARG A 152 7.03 -14.65 -2.16
C ARG A 152 7.15 -15.39 -3.48
N GLN A 153 6.03 -15.92 -4.00
CA GLN A 153 6.03 -16.59 -5.30
C GLN A 153 6.39 -15.65 -6.47
N ARG A 154 5.91 -14.39 -6.43
CA ARG A 154 6.24 -13.38 -7.44
C ARG A 154 7.74 -13.05 -7.42
N ILE A 155 8.28 -12.76 -6.23
CA ILE A 155 9.71 -12.45 -6.06
C ILE A 155 10.58 -13.64 -6.50
N ASP A 156 10.25 -14.87 -6.10
CA ASP A 156 11.03 -16.06 -6.47
C ASP A 156 11.05 -16.28 -7.99
N ARG A 157 9.93 -16.03 -8.67
CA ARG A 157 9.84 -16.09 -10.13
C ARG A 157 10.73 -15.04 -10.80
N GLU A 158 10.70 -13.81 -10.30
CA GLU A 158 11.56 -12.72 -10.80
C GLU A 158 13.04 -13.01 -10.59
N LEU A 159 13.42 -13.52 -9.42
CA LEU A 159 14.81 -13.87 -9.10
C LEU A 159 15.33 -15.03 -9.94
N ALA A 160 14.48 -15.99 -10.30
CA ALA A 160 14.88 -17.13 -11.15
C ALA A 160 15.44 -16.71 -12.53
N SER A 161 15.00 -15.56 -13.04
CA SER A 161 15.48 -14.99 -14.32
C SER A 161 16.58 -13.95 -14.16
N ARG A 162 17.07 -13.67 -12.93
CA ARG A 162 18.06 -12.62 -12.61
C ARG A 162 19.27 -13.18 -11.88
N PRO A 163 20.28 -13.70 -12.58
CA PRO A 163 21.41 -14.43 -11.96
C PRO A 163 22.28 -13.58 -11.03
N GLY A 164 22.18 -12.25 -11.07
CA GLY A 164 22.87 -11.33 -10.15
C GLY A 164 22.16 -11.07 -8.82
N PHE A 165 20.97 -11.66 -8.63
CA PHE A 165 20.14 -11.41 -7.46
C PHE A 165 19.87 -12.70 -6.68
N CYS A 166 19.75 -12.56 -5.36
CA CYS A 166 19.32 -13.64 -4.50
C CYS A 166 18.36 -13.09 -3.42
N ARG A 167 17.59 -13.98 -2.81
CA ARG A 167 16.80 -13.61 -1.64
C ARG A 167 17.68 -13.47 -0.40
N SER A 168 17.36 -12.52 0.47
CA SER A 168 18.06 -12.33 1.75
C SER A 168 17.63 -13.33 2.83
N SER A 169 16.44 -13.95 2.68
CA SER A 169 15.92 -14.95 3.62
C SER A 169 16.44 -16.34 3.31
N VAL A 170 16.69 -17.12 4.36
CA VAL A 170 17.02 -18.55 4.25
C VAL A 170 15.74 -19.40 4.32
N GLY A 171 15.84 -20.64 3.84
CA GLY A 171 14.72 -21.59 3.82
C GLY A 171 13.77 -21.42 2.63
N GLU A 172 12.79 -22.28 2.53
CA GLU A 172 11.80 -22.33 1.47
C GLU A 172 10.39 -22.25 2.07
N SER A 173 9.54 -21.41 1.48
CA SER A 173 8.12 -21.34 1.85
C SER A 173 7.28 -22.05 0.80
N ARG A 174 6.59 -23.10 1.20
CA ARG A 174 5.69 -23.87 0.34
C ARG A 174 4.27 -23.80 0.90
N PRO A 175 3.44 -22.88 0.39
CA PRO A 175 2.03 -22.83 0.78
C PRO A 175 1.31 -24.09 0.24
N ASP A 176 0.39 -24.63 1.03
CA ASP A 176 -0.51 -25.73 0.68
C ASP A 176 -1.80 -25.27 -0.02
N PHE A 177 -1.82 -24.00 -0.45
CA PHE A 177 -2.93 -23.37 -1.15
C PHE A 177 -2.42 -22.46 -2.27
N GLN A 178 -3.30 -22.10 -3.22
CA GLN A 178 -3.01 -21.10 -4.25
C GLN A 178 -3.25 -19.70 -3.69
N PRO A 179 -2.19 -18.87 -3.52
CA PRO A 179 -2.35 -17.51 -3.00
C PRO A 179 -3.06 -16.60 -4.01
N ASP A 180 -4.07 -15.89 -3.52
CA ASP A 180 -4.83 -14.90 -4.29
C ASP A 180 -5.21 -13.71 -3.38
N PRO A 181 -4.48 -12.58 -3.45
CA PRO A 181 -4.76 -11.42 -2.61
C PRO A 181 -6.17 -10.87 -2.76
N SER A 182 -6.81 -11.01 -3.93
CA SER A 182 -8.16 -10.51 -4.20
C SER A 182 -9.22 -11.19 -3.33
N LYS A 183 -8.95 -12.40 -2.84
CA LYS A 183 -9.80 -13.16 -1.91
C LYS A 183 -9.59 -12.79 -0.43
N SER A 184 -8.68 -11.86 -0.16
CA SER A 184 -8.45 -11.29 1.17
C SER A 184 -9.13 -9.94 1.30
N PHE A 185 -8.87 -9.24 2.43
CA PHE A 185 -9.40 -7.89 2.60
C PHE A 185 -8.83 -6.93 1.55
N THR A 186 -9.68 -6.41 0.68
CA THR A 186 -9.35 -5.33 -0.25
C THR A 186 -10.54 -4.38 -0.46
N ARG A 187 -10.27 -3.08 -0.67
CA ARG A 187 -11.27 -2.05 -1.06
C ARG A 187 -11.37 -1.91 -2.58
N GLY A 188 -11.03 -2.97 -3.30
CA GLY A 188 -10.64 -2.93 -4.70
C GLY A 188 -9.16 -2.58 -4.82
N GLU A 189 -8.50 -3.10 -5.84
CA GLU A 189 -7.06 -2.94 -6.03
C GLU A 189 -6.75 -1.88 -7.08
N SER A 190 -5.60 -1.24 -6.94
CA SER A 190 -5.02 -0.33 -7.92
C SER A 190 -3.50 -0.29 -7.76
N GLU A 191 -2.81 0.11 -8.83
CA GLU A 191 -1.38 0.44 -8.77
C GLU A 191 -1.15 1.89 -8.29
N TYR A 192 -2.20 2.56 -7.86
CA TYR A 192 -2.22 3.95 -7.41
C TYR A 192 -1.57 4.89 -8.44
N PHE A 193 -0.48 5.55 -8.10
CA PHE A 193 0.22 6.49 -8.98
C PHE A 193 1.51 5.93 -9.57
N PHE A 194 1.67 4.62 -9.62
CA PHE A 194 2.90 3.99 -10.12
C PHE A 194 3.27 4.44 -11.55
N ASP A 195 2.31 4.51 -12.45
CA ASP A 195 2.48 5.04 -13.81
C ASP A 195 2.12 6.53 -13.92
N GLY A 196 2.23 7.28 -12.83
CA GLY A 196 1.83 8.68 -12.75
C GLY A 196 0.40 8.87 -12.23
N ARG A 197 -0.02 10.14 -12.11
CA ARG A 197 -1.35 10.48 -11.60
C ARG A 197 -2.44 10.10 -12.58
N ARG A 198 -3.42 9.33 -12.10
CA ARG A 198 -4.56 8.86 -12.90
C ARG A 198 -5.86 8.86 -12.11
N ALA A 199 -6.99 8.86 -12.83
CA ALA A 199 -8.31 8.63 -12.25
C ALA A 199 -8.50 7.15 -11.83
N GLY A 200 -9.58 6.85 -11.11
CA GLY A 200 -9.96 5.46 -10.79
C GLY A 200 -9.30 4.89 -9.54
N VAL A 201 -8.52 5.68 -8.79
CA VAL A 201 -7.90 5.24 -7.53
C VAL A 201 -8.85 5.30 -6.33
N ALA A 202 -10.02 5.89 -6.48
CA ALA A 202 -10.98 6.07 -5.40
C ALA A 202 -11.85 4.81 -5.18
N SER A 203 -12.28 4.62 -3.93
CA SER A 203 -13.24 3.60 -3.49
C SER A 203 -14.41 4.31 -2.80
N PHE A 204 -15.39 4.77 -3.58
CA PHE A 204 -16.47 5.63 -3.09
C PHE A 204 -17.62 4.87 -2.40
N ASP A 205 -17.74 3.57 -2.65
CA ASP A 205 -18.91 2.79 -2.27
C ASP A 205 -18.80 2.12 -0.91
N THR A 206 -17.57 1.78 -0.50
CA THR A 206 -17.34 1.12 0.78
C THR A 206 -15.99 1.49 1.39
N PRO A 207 -15.92 1.66 2.73
CA PRO A 207 -14.65 1.79 3.46
C PRO A 207 -14.08 0.41 3.84
N LYS A 208 -14.84 -0.67 3.62
CA LYS A 208 -14.53 -2.05 4.02
C LYS A 208 -14.15 -2.88 2.79
N ALA A 209 -13.91 -4.17 3.01
CA ALA A 209 -13.66 -5.11 1.93
C ALA A 209 -14.85 -5.18 0.96
N VAL A 210 -14.55 -5.22 -0.34
CA VAL A 210 -15.58 -5.39 -1.38
C VAL A 210 -16.04 -6.84 -1.50
N GLY A 211 -15.20 -7.82 -1.08
CA GLY A 211 -15.47 -9.25 -1.26
C GLY A 211 -15.36 -9.72 -2.71
N GLU A 212 -15.58 -11.00 -2.92
CA GLU A 212 -15.70 -11.62 -4.24
C GLU A 212 -17.17 -11.72 -4.63
N PHE A 213 -17.52 -11.37 -5.87
CA PHE A 213 -18.86 -11.58 -6.37
C PHE A 213 -19.07 -13.07 -6.68
N VAL A 214 -19.89 -13.75 -5.89
CA VAL A 214 -20.16 -15.18 -6.02
C VAL A 214 -21.47 -15.48 -6.78
N GLY A 215 -22.35 -14.48 -6.98
CA GLY A 215 -23.60 -14.66 -7.71
C GLY A 215 -24.69 -13.69 -7.26
N ARG A 216 -25.85 -13.80 -7.90
CA ARG A 216 -27.08 -13.12 -7.50
C ARG A 216 -28.03 -14.12 -6.88
N VAL A 217 -28.67 -13.76 -5.78
CA VAL A 217 -29.70 -14.61 -5.15
C VAL A 217 -30.84 -14.83 -6.13
N ALA A 218 -31.01 -16.08 -6.56
CA ALA A 218 -32.09 -16.50 -7.46
C ALA A 218 -33.37 -16.81 -6.67
N ARG A 219 -33.22 -17.41 -5.48
CA ARG A 219 -34.36 -17.81 -4.63
C ARG A 219 -34.00 -17.77 -3.15
N VAL A 220 -34.94 -17.42 -2.30
CA VAL A 220 -34.79 -17.49 -0.84
C VAL A 220 -35.83 -18.47 -0.29
N ASP A 221 -35.37 -19.44 0.50
CA ASP A 221 -36.18 -20.44 1.17
C ASP A 221 -35.91 -20.40 2.69
N GLY A 222 -36.74 -19.65 3.42
CA GLY A 222 -36.60 -19.52 4.86
C GLY A 222 -35.19 -19.02 5.29
N ARG A 223 -34.33 -19.92 5.76
CA ARG A 223 -32.95 -19.61 6.21
C ARG A 223 -31.86 -19.93 5.16
N SER A 224 -32.25 -20.40 3.99
CA SER A 224 -31.34 -20.72 2.89
C SER A 224 -31.64 -19.89 1.66
N PHE A 225 -30.66 -19.79 0.77
CA PHE A 225 -30.83 -19.15 -0.53
C PHE A 225 -30.07 -19.91 -1.61
N THR A 226 -30.50 -19.79 -2.84
CA THR A 226 -29.82 -20.29 -4.03
C THR A 226 -29.23 -19.11 -4.81
N LEU A 227 -27.98 -19.25 -5.28
CA LEU A 227 -27.29 -18.30 -6.17
C LEU A 227 -27.55 -18.68 -7.62
#